data_15590bd406ee9ff42b9b7a1ea7b7a156
#
_entry.id   15590bd406ee9ff42b9b7a1ea7b7a156
#
_cell.length_a   1.000
_cell.length_b   1.000
_cell.length_c   1.000
_cell.angle_alpha   90.00
_cell.angle_beta   90.00
_cell.angle_gamma   90.00
#
_symmetry.space_group_name_H-M   'P 1'
#
loop_
_entity.id
_entity.type
_entity.pdbx_description
1 polymer ?
#
loop_
_entity_poly.entity_id
_entity_poly.type
_entity_poly.pdbx_seq_one_letter_code
_entity_poly.pdbx_strand_id
1 'polypeptide(L)'
;MDPDRITASEVDWSLISPGEGVLFKTRNSREGLVKSGKFVSDFVYLSPDAAKKVNECKASLVGIDYISIEQFGVEHFYSHLEVLGQDVIVLEAVNLEGISEGTYTLMCLPLKLSSADASPVRAILIED
;
A
#
# COMPACT_ATOMS: atom_id res chain seq x y z
N MET A 1 -3.97 14.53 -6.95
CA MET A 1 -3.24 13.78 -5.89
C MET A 1 -1.98 14.54 -5.56
N ASP A 2 -1.73 14.77 -4.27
CA ASP A 2 -0.49 15.40 -3.81
C ASP A 2 0.69 14.57 -4.33
N PRO A 3 1.71 15.17 -4.98
CA PRO A 3 2.82 14.42 -5.54
C PRO A 3 3.65 13.66 -4.49
N ASP A 4 3.55 14.04 -3.21
CA ASP A 4 4.42 13.52 -2.16
C ASP A 4 3.73 12.55 -1.21
N ARG A 5 2.41 12.52 -1.16
CA ARG A 5 1.65 11.65 -0.25
C ARG A 5 0.22 11.39 -0.75
N ILE A 6 -0.39 10.35 -0.21
CA ILE A 6 -1.81 10.02 -0.39
C ILE A 6 -2.56 10.54 0.82
N THR A 7 -3.48 11.48 0.62
CA THR A 7 -4.30 12.05 1.69
C THR A 7 -5.72 11.48 1.69
N ALA A 8 -6.42 11.58 2.81
CA ALA A 8 -7.80 11.10 2.92
C ALA A 8 -8.77 11.75 1.93
N SER A 9 -8.52 13.00 1.53
CA SER A 9 -9.38 13.75 0.62
C SER A 9 -9.18 13.42 -0.87
N GLU A 10 -8.10 12.71 -1.22
CA GLU A 10 -7.75 12.40 -2.61
C GLU A 10 -8.28 11.05 -3.09
N VAL A 11 -8.84 10.24 -2.19
CA VAL A 11 -9.30 8.89 -2.48
C VAL A 11 -10.81 8.83 -2.33
N ASP A 12 -11.48 8.22 -3.30
CA ASP A 12 -12.90 7.87 -3.18
C ASP A 12 -13.06 6.58 -2.38
N TRP A 13 -13.16 6.72 -1.08
CA TRP A 13 -13.29 5.61 -0.14
C TRP A 13 -14.59 4.82 -0.29
N SER A 14 -15.59 5.36 -0.99
CA SER A 14 -16.85 4.65 -1.25
C SER A 14 -16.70 3.47 -2.22
N LEU A 15 -15.59 3.43 -2.95
CA LEU A 15 -15.25 2.34 -3.86
C LEU A 15 -14.71 1.09 -3.15
N ILE A 16 -14.41 1.20 -1.85
CA ILE A 16 -13.81 0.11 -1.07
C ILE A 16 -14.86 -0.50 -0.16
N SER A 17 -15.22 -1.75 -0.41
CA SER A 17 -16.15 -2.50 0.45
C SER A 17 -15.41 -3.14 1.64
N PRO A 18 -16.08 -3.33 2.79
CA PRO A 18 -15.50 -4.02 3.93
C PRO A 18 -14.92 -5.39 3.56
N GLY A 19 -13.68 -5.63 3.94
CA GLY A 19 -12.95 -6.88 3.65
C GLY A 19 -12.16 -6.87 2.34
N GLU A 20 -12.35 -5.86 1.49
CA GLU A 20 -11.51 -5.69 0.28
C GLU A 20 -10.14 -5.12 0.63
N GLY A 21 -9.18 -5.30 -0.26
CA GLY A 21 -7.87 -4.65 -0.21
C GLY A 21 -7.83 -3.43 -1.11
N VAL A 22 -6.99 -2.45 -0.77
CA VAL A 22 -6.70 -1.29 -1.62
C VAL A 22 -5.23 -1.23 -1.98
N LEU A 23 -4.93 -1.10 -3.27
CA LEU A 23 -3.57 -0.91 -3.78
C LEU A 23 -3.44 0.50 -4.36
N PHE A 24 -2.51 1.26 -3.83
CA PHE A 24 -2.22 2.60 -4.29
C PHE A 24 -1.12 2.60 -5.35
N LYS A 25 -1.50 2.95 -6.58
CA LYS A 25 -0.57 3.22 -7.67
C LYS A 25 -0.29 4.71 -7.75
N THR A 26 0.96 5.07 -7.57
CA THR A 26 1.39 6.47 -7.46
C THR A 26 2.44 6.83 -8.53
N ARG A 27 3.08 8.01 -8.39
CA ARG A 27 4.24 8.35 -9.21
C ARG A 27 5.41 7.38 -8.99
N ASN A 28 5.46 6.65 -7.87
CA ASN A 28 6.50 5.67 -7.60
C ASN A 28 6.57 4.61 -8.72
N SER A 29 5.41 4.09 -9.16
CA SER A 29 5.33 3.18 -10.32
C SER A 29 5.69 3.87 -11.62
N ARG A 30 5.20 5.10 -11.84
CA ARG A 30 5.46 5.86 -13.07
C ARG A 30 6.94 6.16 -13.26
N GLU A 31 7.65 6.41 -12.18
CA GLU A 31 9.08 6.66 -12.14
C GLU A 31 9.92 5.38 -12.05
N GLY A 32 9.27 4.22 -11.95
CA GLY A 32 9.92 2.91 -11.90
C GLY A 32 10.76 2.69 -10.66
N LEU A 33 10.40 3.29 -9.52
CA LEU A 33 11.24 3.28 -8.32
C LEU A 33 11.54 1.87 -7.82
N VAL A 34 10.55 0.97 -7.81
CA VAL A 34 10.75 -0.43 -7.37
C VAL A 34 11.77 -1.15 -8.25
N LYS A 35 11.75 -0.90 -9.55
CA LYS A 35 12.67 -1.56 -10.51
C LYS A 35 14.05 -0.95 -10.55
N SER A 36 14.21 0.27 -10.07
CA SER A 36 15.46 1.02 -10.19
C SER A 36 16.63 0.37 -9.44
N GLY A 37 16.32 -0.44 -8.42
CA GLY A 37 17.32 -1.01 -7.52
C GLY A 37 18.06 0.03 -6.67
N LYS A 38 17.60 1.30 -6.71
CA LYS A 38 18.17 2.41 -5.95
C LYS A 38 17.18 2.88 -4.91
N PHE A 39 17.70 3.18 -3.73
CA PHE A 39 16.87 3.81 -2.70
C PHE A 39 16.62 5.29 -3.06
N VAL A 40 15.35 5.69 -3.03
CA VAL A 40 14.90 7.06 -3.23
C VAL A 40 14.10 7.46 -1.99
N SER A 41 14.56 8.47 -1.27
CA SER A 41 13.91 8.92 -0.02
C SER A 41 12.65 9.75 -0.26
N ASP A 42 12.56 10.37 -1.43
CA ASP A 42 11.42 11.18 -1.87
C ASP A 42 10.43 10.31 -2.66
N PHE A 43 9.71 9.45 -1.95
CA PHE A 43 8.65 8.61 -2.52
C PHE A 43 7.28 8.98 -1.96
N VAL A 44 6.24 8.64 -2.70
CA VAL A 44 4.85 8.84 -2.23
C VAL A 44 4.53 7.82 -1.15
N TYR A 45 3.99 8.30 -0.06
CA TYR A 45 3.60 7.52 1.11
C TYR A 45 2.12 7.73 1.47
N LEU A 46 1.60 6.93 2.38
CA LEU A 46 0.24 7.04 2.92
C LEU A 46 0.26 7.97 4.13
N SER A 47 -0.50 9.06 4.10
CA SER A 47 -0.60 9.97 5.24
C SER A 47 -1.41 9.35 6.39
N PRO A 48 -1.22 9.79 7.65
CA PRO A 48 -1.95 9.25 8.79
C PRO A 48 -3.47 9.37 8.69
N ASP A 49 -3.98 10.44 8.07
CA ASP A 49 -5.42 10.61 7.85
C ASP A 49 -5.97 9.63 6.80
N ALA A 50 -5.20 9.31 5.77
CA ALA A 50 -5.56 8.26 4.80
C ALA A 50 -5.47 6.86 5.43
N ALA A 51 -4.46 6.58 6.26
CA ALA A 51 -4.36 5.34 7.01
C ALA A 51 -5.59 5.10 7.91
N LYS A 52 -6.07 6.16 8.59
CA LYS A 52 -7.31 6.10 9.35
C LYS A 52 -8.51 5.75 8.46
N LYS A 53 -8.59 6.29 7.25
CA LYS A 53 -9.65 5.96 6.29
C LYS A 53 -9.63 4.50 5.86
N VAL A 54 -8.45 3.90 5.67
CA VAL A 54 -8.30 2.46 5.42
C VAL A 54 -9.02 1.64 6.50
N ASN A 55 -8.84 2.00 7.77
CA ASN A 55 -9.51 1.34 8.89
C ASN A 55 -11.02 1.60 8.91
N GLU A 56 -11.45 2.86 8.69
CA GLU A 56 -12.87 3.23 8.67
C GLU A 56 -13.65 2.46 7.59
N CYS A 57 -13.03 2.20 6.43
CA CYS A 57 -13.60 1.37 5.36
C CYS A 57 -13.57 -0.12 5.68
N LYS A 58 -12.91 -0.53 6.78
CA LYS A 58 -12.69 -1.94 7.13
C LYS A 58 -11.97 -2.71 6.01
N ALA A 59 -11.01 -2.08 5.36
CA ALA A 59 -10.17 -2.75 4.40
C ALA A 59 -9.36 -3.86 5.06
N SER A 60 -9.16 -4.98 4.37
CA SER A 60 -8.38 -6.11 4.87
C SER A 60 -6.89 -5.99 4.57
N LEU A 61 -6.55 -5.17 3.57
CA LEU A 61 -5.19 -4.98 3.09
C LEU A 61 -5.02 -3.57 2.53
N VAL A 62 -3.87 -2.97 2.79
CA VAL A 62 -3.41 -1.77 2.10
C VAL A 62 -2.07 -2.04 1.44
N GLY A 63 -1.94 -1.69 0.16
CA GLY A 63 -0.69 -1.86 -0.58
C GLY A 63 -0.23 -0.56 -1.24
N ILE A 64 1.09 -0.43 -1.41
CA ILE A 64 1.71 0.71 -2.05
C ILE A 64 2.85 0.28 -2.99
N ASP A 65 3.05 1.06 -4.02
CA ASP A 65 3.99 0.81 -5.10
C ASP A 65 5.44 1.29 -4.81
N TYR A 66 5.81 1.29 -3.53
CA TYR A 66 7.21 1.44 -3.10
C TYR A 66 7.43 0.80 -1.72
N ILE A 67 8.66 0.91 -1.21
CA ILE A 67 9.17 0.12 -0.09
C ILE A 67 8.52 0.38 1.26
N SER A 68 7.74 1.44 1.40
CA SER A 68 7.02 1.75 2.64
C SER A 68 5.75 2.55 2.41
N ILE A 69 4.71 2.26 3.21
CA ILE A 69 3.54 3.12 3.35
C ILE A 69 3.82 4.35 4.20
N GLU A 70 4.93 4.35 4.96
CA GLU A 70 5.30 5.45 5.86
C GLU A 70 6.22 6.45 5.18
N GLN A 71 6.17 7.71 5.61
CA GLN A 71 7.10 8.73 5.19
C GLN A 71 8.53 8.37 5.63
N PHE A 72 9.51 8.58 4.76
CA PHE A 72 10.90 8.36 5.12
C PHE A 72 11.38 9.40 6.14
N GLY A 73 12.17 8.95 7.12
CA GLY A 73 12.85 9.82 8.07
C GLY A 73 11.98 10.37 9.22
N VAL A 74 10.76 9.82 9.40
CA VAL A 74 9.93 10.20 10.55
C VAL A 74 10.34 9.44 11.82
N GLU A 75 10.14 10.05 12.99
CA GLU A 75 10.44 9.42 14.28
C GLU A 75 9.33 8.44 14.72
N HIS A 76 8.09 8.67 14.25
CA HIS A 76 6.92 7.88 14.62
C HIS A 76 6.24 7.31 13.38
N PHE A 77 5.93 6.02 13.41
CA PHE A 77 5.33 5.29 12.30
C PHE A 77 3.81 5.31 12.39
N TYR A 78 3.21 6.50 12.29
CA TYR A 78 1.77 6.69 12.50
C TYR A 78 0.90 5.89 11.53
N SER A 79 1.25 5.87 10.25
CA SER A 79 0.45 5.15 9.25
C SER A 79 0.53 3.64 9.45
N HIS A 80 1.72 3.10 9.74
CA HIS A 80 1.88 1.68 10.10
C HIS A 80 1.13 1.32 11.38
N LEU A 81 1.30 2.10 12.45
CA LEU A 81 0.63 1.81 13.73
C LEU A 81 -0.89 1.86 13.61
N GLU A 82 -1.41 2.80 12.80
CA GLU A 82 -2.85 2.93 12.56
C GLU A 82 -3.40 1.66 11.89
N VAL A 83 -2.81 1.22 10.78
CA VAL A 83 -3.36 0.09 10.02
C VAL A 83 -3.06 -1.26 10.67
N LEU A 84 -1.83 -1.49 11.13
CA LEU A 84 -1.44 -2.75 11.78
C LEU A 84 -2.16 -2.95 13.12
N GLY A 85 -2.47 -1.86 13.84
CA GLY A 85 -3.25 -1.90 15.08
C GLY A 85 -4.70 -2.38 14.90
N GLN A 86 -5.19 -2.45 13.66
CA GLN A 86 -6.50 -2.96 13.29
C GLN A 86 -6.43 -4.23 12.43
N ASP A 87 -5.30 -4.95 12.48
CA ASP A 87 -5.05 -6.20 11.75
C ASP A 87 -5.15 -6.04 10.21
N VAL A 88 -4.95 -4.84 9.68
CA VAL A 88 -4.86 -4.61 8.25
C VAL A 88 -3.51 -5.08 7.73
N ILE A 89 -3.51 -5.92 6.71
CA ILE A 89 -2.27 -6.39 6.07
C ILE A 89 -1.63 -5.25 5.30
N VAL A 90 -0.32 -5.06 5.46
CA VAL A 90 0.46 -4.09 4.69
C VAL A 90 1.26 -4.82 3.61
N LEU A 91 1.07 -4.40 2.34
CA LEU A 91 1.76 -4.93 1.18
C LEU A 91 2.60 -3.83 0.52
N GLU A 92 3.91 -3.92 0.64
CA GLU A 92 4.85 -2.91 0.18
C GLU A 92 5.67 -3.38 -1.02
N ALA A 93 6.27 -2.44 -1.73
CA ALA A 93 7.10 -2.68 -2.92
C ALA A 93 6.35 -3.40 -4.06
N VAL A 94 5.05 -3.15 -4.23
CA VAL A 94 4.26 -3.73 -5.31
C VAL A 94 4.61 -3.04 -6.63
N ASN A 95 4.96 -3.79 -7.65
CA ASN A 95 5.15 -3.22 -8.97
C ASN A 95 3.81 -3.12 -9.70
N LEU A 96 3.25 -1.91 -9.75
CA LEU A 96 1.98 -1.62 -10.42
C LEU A 96 2.15 -0.94 -11.79
N GLU A 97 3.37 -0.94 -12.35
CA GLU A 97 3.62 -0.42 -13.70
C GLU A 97 2.77 -1.18 -14.73
N GLY A 98 2.11 -0.45 -15.62
CA GLY A 98 1.22 -1.04 -16.62
C GLY A 98 -0.15 -1.49 -16.12
N ILE A 99 -0.40 -1.49 -14.82
CA ILE A 99 -1.72 -1.83 -14.26
C ILE A 99 -2.64 -0.61 -14.35
N SER A 100 -3.83 -0.79 -14.91
CA SER A 100 -4.87 0.24 -14.95
C SER A 100 -5.60 0.35 -13.61
N GLU A 101 -6.27 1.47 -13.39
CA GLU A 101 -7.22 1.59 -12.30
C GLU A 101 -8.41 0.65 -12.53
N GLY A 102 -8.83 -0.07 -11.50
CA GLY A 102 -9.93 -1.03 -11.60
C GLY A 102 -10.01 -1.96 -10.41
N THR A 103 -10.94 -2.90 -10.51
CA THR A 103 -11.13 -3.97 -9.52
C THR A 103 -10.48 -5.25 -10.04
N TYR A 104 -9.77 -5.94 -9.17
CA TYR A 104 -9.01 -7.13 -9.49
C TYR A 104 -9.14 -8.16 -8.38
N THR A 105 -8.96 -9.42 -8.72
CA THR A 105 -8.70 -10.44 -7.71
C THR A 105 -7.21 -10.45 -7.37
N LEU A 106 -6.85 -10.09 -6.12
CA LEU A 106 -5.47 -10.15 -5.62
C LEU A 106 -5.17 -11.53 -5.04
N MET A 107 -4.16 -12.20 -5.57
CA MET A 107 -3.52 -13.35 -4.95
C MET A 107 -2.18 -12.93 -4.36
N CYS A 108 -2.04 -13.05 -3.05
CA CYS A 108 -0.84 -12.65 -2.32
C CYS A 108 -0.39 -13.78 -1.40
N LEU A 109 0.62 -14.53 -1.81
CA LEU A 109 1.05 -15.77 -1.16
C LEU A 109 2.37 -15.57 -0.42
N PRO A 110 2.35 -15.46 0.93
CA PRO A 110 3.56 -15.34 1.73
C PRO A 110 4.32 -16.67 1.82
N LEU A 111 5.60 -16.60 2.11
CA LEU A 111 6.39 -17.75 2.49
C LEU A 111 5.94 -18.25 3.87
N LYS A 112 5.97 -19.58 4.08
CA LYS A 112 5.68 -20.18 5.37
C LYS A 112 6.90 -20.06 6.30
N LEU A 113 7.05 -18.91 6.93
CA LEU A 113 8.11 -18.61 7.88
C LEU A 113 7.55 -18.66 9.31
N SER A 114 8.20 -19.45 10.19
CA SER A 114 7.83 -19.49 11.62
C SER A 114 8.35 -18.24 12.33
N SER A 115 7.52 -17.63 13.17
CA SER A 115 7.90 -16.50 14.04
C SER A 115 8.44 -15.29 13.29
N ALA A 116 7.95 -15.06 12.07
CA ALA A 116 8.30 -13.89 11.28
C ALA A 116 7.14 -12.88 11.25
N ASP A 117 7.45 -11.60 11.39
CA ASP A 117 6.47 -10.52 11.35
C ASP A 117 6.09 -10.16 9.91
N ALA A 118 6.95 -10.49 8.95
CA ALA A 118 6.75 -10.22 7.53
C ALA A 118 7.41 -11.30 6.67
N SER A 119 7.06 -11.34 5.41
CA SER A 119 7.56 -12.29 4.43
C SER A 119 7.57 -11.69 3.03
N PRO A 120 8.54 -12.03 2.20
CA PRO A 120 8.38 -11.84 0.77
C PRO A 120 7.15 -12.59 0.26
N VAL A 121 6.45 -11.98 -0.69
CA VAL A 121 5.24 -12.57 -1.27
C VAL A 121 5.28 -12.51 -2.79
N ARG A 122 4.62 -13.46 -3.45
CA ARG A 122 4.25 -13.33 -4.85
C ARG A 122 2.84 -12.71 -4.89
N ALA A 123 2.74 -11.45 -5.30
CA ALA A 123 1.49 -10.77 -5.54
C ALA A 123 1.13 -10.85 -7.02
N ILE A 124 -0.11 -11.24 -7.33
CA ILE A 124 -0.64 -11.36 -8.69
C ILE A 124 -2.02 -10.73 -8.71
N LEU A 125 -2.29 -9.89 -9.71
CA LEU A 125 -3.62 -9.36 -10.00
C LEU A 125 -4.21 -10.14 -11.17
N ILE A 126 -5.47 -10.54 -11.02
CA ILE A 126 -6.25 -11.22 -12.04
C ILE A 126 -7.39 -10.29 -12.41
N GLU A 127 -7.53 -9.97 -13.70
CA GLU A 127 -8.70 -9.30 -14.24
C GLU A 127 -9.86 -10.30 -14.31
N ASP A 128 -11.03 -9.88 -13.91
CA ASP A 128 -12.27 -10.66 -13.99
C ASP A 128 -12.87 -10.61 -15.40
#